data_f74fa6ac4e28d54f862942338670c6d6
#
_entry.id   f74fa6ac4e28d54f862942338670c6d6
#
_cell.length_a   1.000
_cell.length_b   1.000
_cell.length_c   1.000
_cell.angle_alpha   90.00
_cell.angle_beta   90.00
_cell.angle_gamma   90.00
#
_symmetry.space_group_name_H-M   'P 1'
#
loop_
_entity.id
_entity.type
_entity.pdbx_description
1 polymer ?
#
loop_
_entity_poly.entity_id
_entity_poly.type
_entity_poly.pdbx_seq_one_letter_code
_entity_poly.pdbx_strand_id
1 'polypeptide(L)'
;MPHDAPPFSHPFRVAALPARKPSRFDLRPGPDTSAAIAADLGLIGLDGLRFRGELRPAGRQDWVLEADLEATVTQACVVTFAPVTTRIAEPVVRRYVAGLAEPEAEEVEMPDETVEPLPEVIDAGAVMMEALTLALPPYPRAAEADFAGAAAAPEGAAPLTDEETTRPFAGLADLLKKGDGAS
;
A
#
# COMPACT_ATOMS: atom_id res chain seq x y z
N MET A 1 -21.45 2.60 10.08
CA MET A 1 -20.49 3.65 9.74
C MET A 1 -20.85 4.08 8.33
N PRO A 2 -21.15 5.34 8.02
CA PRO A 2 -21.28 5.76 6.64
C PRO A 2 -19.92 5.52 5.97
N HIS A 3 -19.91 4.76 4.89
CA HIS A 3 -18.75 4.73 3.98
C HIS A 3 -18.63 6.15 3.44
N ASP A 4 -17.65 6.89 3.94
CA ASP A 4 -17.28 8.16 3.32
C ASP A 4 -16.92 7.87 1.86
N ALA A 5 -17.57 8.61 0.95
CA ALA A 5 -17.27 8.48 -0.47
C ALA A 5 -15.77 8.75 -0.68
N PRO A 6 -15.10 8.00 -1.55
CA PRO A 6 -13.68 8.22 -1.80
C PRO A 6 -13.45 9.69 -2.21
N PRO A 7 -12.34 10.31 -1.80
CA PRO A 7 -12.07 11.73 -2.06
C PRO A 7 -12.00 12.08 -3.55
N PHE A 8 -11.88 11.06 -4.40
CA PHE A 8 -11.88 11.20 -5.86
C PHE A 8 -12.54 10.00 -6.55
N SER A 9 -13.42 10.25 -7.53
CA SER A 9 -14.15 9.24 -8.29
C SER A 9 -14.20 9.64 -9.77
N HIS A 10 -14.05 8.65 -10.67
CA HIS A 10 -14.22 8.81 -12.12
C HIS A 10 -14.88 7.56 -12.71
N PRO A 11 -16.21 7.46 -12.63
CA PRO A 11 -16.93 6.24 -12.95
C PRO A 11 -17.17 6.06 -14.46
N PHE A 12 -16.97 4.83 -14.92
CA PHE A 12 -17.38 4.34 -16.24
C PHE A 12 -18.50 3.32 -16.09
N ARG A 13 -19.70 3.63 -16.59
CA ARG A 13 -20.78 2.65 -16.65
C ARG A 13 -20.46 1.65 -17.75
N VAL A 14 -20.32 0.37 -17.42
CA VAL A 14 -19.93 -0.69 -18.37
C VAL A 14 -20.91 -0.77 -19.54
N ALA A 15 -22.21 -0.67 -19.28
CA ALA A 15 -23.25 -0.68 -20.32
C ALA A 15 -23.14 0.48 -21.34
N ALA A 16 -22.44 1.56 -20.99
CA ALA A 16 -22.26 2.73 -21.85
C ALA A 16 -20.91 2.74 -22.58
N LEU A 17 -20.02 1.79 -22.25
CA LEU A 17 -18.70 1.71 -22.86
C LEU A 17 -18.77 1.21 -24.32
N PRO A 18 -17.93 1.75 -25.21
CA PRO A 18 -17.91 1.34 -26.60
C PRO A 18 -17.28 -0.07 -26.75
N ALA A 19 -18.06 -1.05 -27.21
CA ALA A 19 -17.63 -2.44 -27.31
C ALA A 19 -16.44 -2.73 -28.25
N ARG A 20 -15.98 -1.75 -29.04
CA ARG A 20 -14.92 -1.94 -30.06
C ARG A 20 -13.80 -0.91 -30.00
N LYS A 21 -13.87 0.05 -29.11
CA LYS A 21 -12.88 1.14 -29.00
C LYS A 21 -12.51 1.34 -27.54
N PRO A 22 -11.23 1.66 -27.26
CA PRO A 22 -10.83 2.01 -25.90
C PRO A 22 -11.44 3.36 -25.48
N SER A 23 -11.79 3.47 -24.21
CA SER A 23 -12.17 4.70 -23.53
C SER A 23 -10.95 5.24 -22.80
N ARG A 24 -10.37 6.33 -23.29
CA ARG A 24 -9.16 6.93 -22.71
C ARG A 24 -9.51 7.94 -21.64
N PHE A 25 -8.64 8.04 -20.65
CA PHE A 25 -8.73 9.03 -19.59
C PHE A 25 -7.35 9.59 -19.21
N ASP A 26 -7.35 10.79 -18.64
CA ASP A 26 -6.17 11.47 -18.08
C ASP A 26 -6.64 12.25 -16.85
N LEU A 27 -6.61 11.59 -15.70
CA LEU A 27 -7.10 12.11 -14.44
C LEU A 27 -5.99 12.92 -13.77
N ARG A 28 -6.32 14.14 -13.41
CA ARG A 28 -5.42 15.07 -12.72
C ARG A 28 -6.23 15.77 -11.63
N PRO A 29 -6.27 15.22 -10.42
CA PRO A 29 -6.94 15.89 -9.31
C PRO A 29 -6.41 17.31 -9.11
N GLY A 30 -7.31 18.26 -8.90
CA GLY A 30 -6.93 19.64 -8.58
C GLY A 30 -6.28 19.76 -7.20
N PRO A 31 -5.72 20.92 -6.85
CA PRO A 31 -4.99 21.13 -5.59
C PRO A 31 -5.79 20.76 -4.35
N ASP A 32 -7.07 21.17 -4.29
CA ASP A 32 -7.94 20.88 -3.14
C ASP A 32 -8.22 19.40 -2.99
N THR A 33 -8.44 18.69 -4.11
CA THR A 33 -8.64 17.24 -4.13
C THR A 33 -7.35 16.51 -3.76
N SER A 34 -6.20 16.94 -4.27
CA SER A 34 -4.90 16.37 -3.90
C SER A 34 -4.60 16.56 -2.42
N ALA A 35 -4.96 17.71 -1.84
CA ALA A 35 -4.84 17.95 -0.40
C ALA A 35 -5.77 17.03 0.42
N ALA A 36 -7.00 16.81 -0.04
CA ALA A 36 -7.94 15.88 0.60
C ALA A 36 -7.42 14.43 0.55
N ILE A 37 -6.88 14.00 -0.60
CA ILE A 37 -6.24 12.69 -0.77
C ILE A 37 -5.03 12.56 0.16
N ALA A 38 -4.18 13.58 0.21
CA ALA A 38 -3.01 13.58 1.09
C ALA A 38 -3.41 13.44 2.57
N ALA A 39 -4.46 14.14 3.00
CA ALA A 39 -4.99 14.06 4.36
C ALA A 39 -5.54 12.65 4.67
N ASP A 40 -6.29 12.06 3.75
CA ASP A 40 -6.85 10.70 3.87
C ASP A 40 -5.77 9.63 4.00
N LEU A 41 -4.67 9.77 3.24
CA LEU A 41 -3.53 8.86 3.25
C LEU A 41 -2.45 9.20 4.31
N GLY A 42 -2.66 10.24 5.13
CA GLY A 42 -1.71 10.67 6.15
C GLY A 42 -0.38 11.19 5.58
N LEU A 43 -0.39 11.74 4.36
CA LEU A 43 0.78 12.30 3.71
C LEU A 43 1.00 13.76 4.15
N ILE A 44 2.27 14.17 4.24
CA ILE A 44 2.65 15.59 4.43
C ILE A 44 2.35 16.40 3.16
N GLY A 45 2.52 15.79 1.98
CA GLY A 45 2.26 16.41 0.70
C GLY A 45 2.03 15.41 -0.42
N LEU A 46 1.27 15.84 -1.44
CA LEU A 46 0.98 15.08 -2.65
C LEU A 46 0.94 16.04 -3.84
N ASP A 47 1.92 15.91 -4.72
CA ASP A 47 2.08 16.75 -5.91
C ASP A 47 2.10 15.93 -7.18
N GLY A 48 1.64 16.53 -8.29
CA GLY A 48 1.72 15.95 -9.61
C GLY A 48 0.98 14.64 -9.79
N LEU A 49 -0.06 14.36 -8.95
CA LEU A 49 -0.86 13.16 -9.10
C LEU A 49 -1.54 13.13 -10.45
N ARG A 50 -1.25 12.08 -11.19
CA ARG A 50 -1.79 11.83 -12.52
C ARG A 50 -2.02 10.35 -12.73
N PHE A 51 -3.17 10.04 -13.28
CA PHE A 51 -3.52 8.67 -13.68
C PHE A 51 -4.02 8.69 -15.12
N ARG A 52 -3.21 8.17 -16.03
CA ARG A 52 -3.49 8.23 -17.47
C ARG A 52 -3.53 6.83 -18.05
N GLY A 53 -4.60 6.53 -18.77
CA GLY A 53 -4.73 5.21 -19.35
C GLY A 53 -5.94 5.06 -20.23
N GLU A 54 -6.32 3.80 -20.42
CA GLU A 54 -7.50 3.43 -21.19
C GLU A 54 -8.19 2.22 -20.59
N LEU A 55 -9.50 2.20 -20.78
CA LEU A 55 -10.36 1.06 -20.52
C LEU A 55 -10.75 0.45 -21.84
N ARG A 56 -10.27 -0.74 -22.15
CA ARG A 56 -10.47 -1.41 -23.42
C ARG A 56 -11.27 -2.70 -23.29
N PRO A 57 -12.11 -3.04 -24.26
CA PRO A 57 -12.78 -4.33 -24.27
C PRO A 57 -11.76 -5.46 -24.45
N ALA A 58 -11.99 -6.58 -23.75
CA ALA A 58 -11.22 -7.80 -23.82
C ALA A 58 -12.18 -8.99 -24.03
N GLY A 59 -11.99 -9.72 -25.11
CA GLY A 59 -12.92 -10.83 -25.46
C GLY A 59 -14.34 -10.36 -25.78
N ARG A 60 -15.36 -11.07 -25.26
CA ARG A 60 -16.77 -10.81 -25.58
C ARG A 60 -17.47 -9.86 -24.62
N GLN A 61 -17.13 -9.91 -23.33
CA GLN A 61 -17.78 -9.15 -22.26
C GLN A 61 -16.82 -8.61 -21.21
N ASP A 62 -15.54 -8.95 -21.32
CA ASP A 62 -14.52 -8.57 -20.35
C ASP A 62 -13.91 -7.20 -20.70
N TRP A 63 -13.30 -6.59 -19.71
CA TRP A 63 -12.64 -5.29 -19.82
C TRP A 63 -11.26 -5.33 -19.18
N VAL A 64 -10.35 -4.53 -19.72
CA VAL A 64 -9.02 -4.31 -19.14
C VAL A 64 -8.80 -2.81 -18.99
N LEU A 65 -8.44 -2.39 -17.78
CA LEU A 65 -7.91 -1.07 -17.50
C LEU A 65 -6.39 -1.17 -17.52
N GLU A 66 -5.75 -0.36 -18.34
CA GLU A 66 -4.29 -0.20 -18.39
C GLU A 66 -3.98 1.28 -18.23
N ALA A 67 -3.18 1.63 -17.24
CA ALA A 67 -2.85 3.02 -16.94
C ALA A 67 -1.47 3.16 -16.30
N ASP A 68 -0.93 4.38 -16.38
CA ASP A 68 0.26 4.79 -15.67
C ASP A 68 -0.13 5.73 -14.54
N LEU A 69 0.34 5.43 -13.33
CA LEU A 69 0.24 6.27 -12.15
C LEU A 69 1.54 7.06 -11.97
N GLU A 70 1.44 8.37 -11.86
CA GLU A 70 2.54 9.26 -11.52
C GLU A 70 2.15 10.13 -10.32
N ALA A 71 3.05 10.26 -9.34
CA ALA A 71 2.87 11.16 -8.20
C ALA A 71 4.21 11.50 -7.56
N THR A 72 4.25 12.61 -6.82
CA THR A 72 5.33 12.92 -5.88
C THR A 72 4.71 13.04 -4.49
N VAL A 73 5.09 12.14 -3.58
CA VAL A 73 4.55 12.07 -2.23
C VAL A 73 5.61 12.51 -1.22
N THR A 74 5.16 13.18 -0.17
CA THR A 74 6.01 13.53 0.98
C THR A 74 5.43 12.87 2.22
N GLN A 75 6.24 12.03 2.88
CA GLN A 75 5.88 11.28 4.08
C GLN A 75 6.83 11.63 5.23
N ALA A 76 6.41 11.41 6.47
CA ALA A 76 7.31 11.54 7.61
C ALA A 76 8.28 10.35 7.67
N CYS A 77 9.57 10.63 7.86
CA CYS A 77 10.55 9.58 8.15
C CYS A 77 10.14 8.80 9.40
N VAL A 78 10.13 7.46 9.32
CA VAL A 78 9.74 6.60 10.46
C VAL A 78 10.69 6.69 11.67
N VAL A 79 11.88 7.27 11.50
CA VAL A 79 12.89 7.40 12.56
C VAL A 79 12.96 8.83 13.09
N THR A 80 13.04 9.82 12.20
CA THR A 80 13.35 11.21 12.56
C THR A 80 12.18 12.17 12.41
N PHE A 81 11.07 11.70 11.84
CA PHE A 81 9.90 12.51 11.42
C PHE A 81 10.21 13.60 10.38
N ALA A 82 11.45 13.68 9.89
CA ALA A 82 11.81 14.58 8.81
C ALA A 82 11.03 14.23 7.52
N PRO A 83 10.69 15.23 6.68
CA PRO A 83 9.98 14.96 5.44
C PRO A 83 10.85 14.17 4.46
N VAL A 84 10.28 13.10 3.90
CA VAL A 84 10.90 12.26 2.85
C VAL A 84 10.05 12.35 1.61
N THR A 85 10.63 12.84 0.52
CA THR A 85 9.94 12.97 -0.76
C THR A 85 10.28 11.78 -1.65
N THR A 86 9.25 11.10 -2.17
CA THR A 86 9.37 9.96 -3.07
C THR A 86 8.58 10.21 -4.35
N ARG A 87 9.19 9.90 -5.49
CA ARG A 87 8.51 9.89 -6.78
C ARG A 87 7.98 8.50 -7.06
N ILE A 88 6.68 8.42 -7.34
CA ILE A 88 5.97 7.22 -7.75
C ILE A 88 5.77 7.26 -9.27
N ALA A 89 6.04 6.15 -9.94
CA ALA A 89 5.78 5.95 -11.37
C ALA A 89 5.54 4.46 -11.59
N GLU A 90 4.27 4.05 -11.60
CA GLU A 90 3.88 2.64 -11.60
C GLU A 90 2.86 2.34 -12.71
N PRO A 91 3.05 1.27 -13.48
CA PRO A 91 2.03 0.76 -14.37
C PRO A 91 0.94 0.03 -13.57
N VAL A 92 -0.30 0.27 -13.94
CA VAL A 92 -1.48 -0.32 -13.29
C VAL A 92 -2.28 -1.09 -14.32
N VAL A 93 -2.55 -2.37 -14.03
CA VAL A 93 -3.39 -3.23 -14.87
C VAL A 93 -4.47 -3.87 -14.00
N ARG A 94 -5.74 -3.81 -14.46
CA ARG A 94 -6.87 -4.51 -13.88
C ARG A 94 -7.67 -5.21 -14.97
N ARG A 95 -8.04 -6.45 -14.74
CA ARG A 95 -8.87 -7.25 -15.64
C ARG A 95 -10.21 -7.52 -15.00
N TYR A 96 -11.27 -7.08 -15.66
CA TYR A 96 -12.64 -7.27 -15.21
C TYR A 96 -13.29 -8.37 -16.05
N VAL A 97 -13.62 -9.49 -15.43
CA VAL A 97 -14.14 -10.68 -16.08
C VAL A 97 -15.62 -10.85 -15.78
N ALA A 98 -16.44 -10.92 -16.84
CA ALA A 98 -17.88 -11.12 -16.71
C ALA A 98 -18.19 -12.55 -16.26
N GLY A 99 -19.05 -12.68 -15.26
CA GLY A 99 -19.47 -13.99 -14.75
C GLY A 99 -18.37 -14.76 -14.03
N LEU A 100 -17.34 -14.07 -13.51
CA LEU A 100 -16.35 -14.69 -12.63
C LEU A 100 -17.07 -15.23 -11.40
N ALA A 101 -17.07 -16.57 -11.26
CA ALA A 101 -17.65 -17.23 -10.08
C ALA A 101 -16.69 -17.05 -8.89
N GLU A 102 -17.24 -16.73 -7.72
CA GLU A 102 -16.48 -16.83 -6.49
C GLU A 102 -16.08 -18.29 -6.26
N PRO A 103 -14.82 -18.57 -5.91
CA PRO A 103 -14.39 -19.93 -5.63
C PRO A 103 -15.16 -20.50 -4.44
N GLU A 104 -15.85 -21.63 -4.63
CA GLU A 104 -16.62 -22.31 -3.57
C GLU A 104 -15.72 -23.21 -2.67
N ALA A 105 -14.43 -23.35 -2.96
CA ALA A 105 -13.53 -24.26 -2.26
C ALA A 105 -12.65 -23.55 -1.25
N GLU A 106 -12.42 -24.20 -0.10
CA GLU A 106 -11.54 -23.74 1.01
C GLU A 106 -10.04 -23.66 0.62
N GLU A 107 -9.62 -24.40 -0.42
CA GLU A 107 -8.28 -24.34 -1.00
C GLU A 107 -8.39 -23.96 -2.47
N VAL A 108 -8.04 -22.71 -2.77
CA VAL A 108 -7.92 -22.19 -4.14
C VAL A 108 -6.47 -21.78 -4.36
N GLU A 109 -5.86 -22.21 -5.49
CA GLU A 109 -4.64 -21.57 -5.98
C GLU A 109 -4.89 -20.07 -6.04
N MET A 110 -3.96 -19.26 -5.47
CA MET A 110 -4.11 -17.80 -5.42
C MET A 110 -4.48 -17.28 -6.83
N PRO A 111 -5.67 -16.72 -7.02
CA PRO A 111 -6.04 -16.15 -8.29
C PRO A 111 -5.10 -14.99 -8.63
N ASP A 112 -4.89 -14.73 -9.90
CA ASP A 112 -4.15 -13.56 -10.38
C ASP A 112 -4.79 -12.29 -9.77
N GLU A 113 -4.06 -11.60 -8.89
CA GLU A 113 -4.53 -10.40 -8.15
C GLU A 113 -5.00 -9.27 -9.08
N THR A 114 -4.71 -9.37 -10.37
CA THR A 114 -5.16 -8.42 -11.38
C THR A 114 -6.56 -8.72 -11.93
N VAL A 115 -7.18 -9.86 -11.55
CA VAL A 115 -8.47 -10.32 -12.08
C VAL A 115 -9.59 -10.08 -11.07
N GLU A 116 -10.58 -9.31 -11.46
CA GLU A 116 -11.74 -8.94 -10.65
C GLU A 116 -13.05 -9.29 -11.37
N PRO A 117 -14.13 -9.58 -10.63
CA PRO A 117 -15.44 -9.68 -11.22
C PRO A 117 -15.86 -8.35 -11.87
N LEU A 118 -16.45 -8.42 -13.05
CA LEU A 118 -16.89 -7.21 -13.77
C LEU A 118 -18.05 -6.54 -13.01
N PRO A 119 -17.85 -5.31 -12.48
CA PRO A 119 -18.91 -4.54 -11.83
C PRO A 119 -19.80 -3.84 -12.86
N GLU A 120 -20.93 -3.30 -12.43
CA GLU A 120 -21.76 -2.42 -13.27
C GLU A 120 -21.07 -1.10 -13.63
N VAL A 121 -20.20 -0.63 -12.73
CA VAL A 121 -19.43 0.62 -12.87
C VAL A 121 -17.97 0.37 -12.51
N ILE A 122 -17.07 0.64 -13.44
CA ILE A 122 -15.63 0.66 -13.21
C ILE A 122 -15.25 2.09 -12.85
N ASP A 123 -14.75 2.30 -11.63
CA ASP A 123 -14.32 3.62 -11.18
C ASP A 123 -12.79 3.77 -11.29
N ALA A 124 -12.34 4.45 -12.33
CA ALA A 124 -10.91 4.70 -12.53
C ALA A 124 -10.30 5.60 -11.43
N GLY A 125 -11.10 6.42 -10.76
CA GLY A 125 -10.67 7.20 -9.60
C GLY A 125 -10.38 6.31 -8.40
N ALA A 126 -11.25 5.32 -8.13
CA ALA A 126 -11.03 4.34 -7.07
C ALA A 126 -9.77 3.49 -7.33
N VAL A 127 -9.58 3.03 -8.59
CA VAL A 127 -8.36 2.30 -9.00
C VAL A 127 -7.10 3.14 -8.81
N MET A 128 -7.16 4.44 -9.15
CA MET A 128 -6.05 5.37 -8.92
C MET A 128 -5.71 5.49 -7.43
N MET A 129 -6.71 5.62 -6.57
CA MET A 129 -6.53 5.74 -5.12
C MET A 129 -5.93 4.47 -4.51
N GLU A 130 -6.43 3.31 -4.92
CA GLU A 130 -5.89 2.01 -4.51
C GLU A 130 -4.43 1.85 -4.95
N ALA A 131 -4.13 2.09 -6.23
CA ALA A 131 -2.79 1.99 -6.76
C ALA A 131 -1.82 2.95 -6.07
N LEU A 132 -2.24 4.19 -5.79
CA LEU A 132 -1.44 5.15 -5.02
C LEU A 132 -1.15 4.63 -3.62
N THR A 133 -2.15 4.10 -2.92
CA THR A 133 -2.00 3.56 -1.56
C THR A 133 -0.99 2.41 -1.52
N LEU A 134 -1.07 1.49 -2.49
CA LEU A 134 -0.16 0.34 -2.59
C LEU A 134 1.27 0.74 -2.99
N ALA A 135 1.43 1.82 -3.76
CA ALA A 135 2.73 2.32 -4.21
C ALA A 135 3.45 3.18 -3.15
N LEU A 136 2.79 3.57 -2.06
CA LEU A 136 3.41 4.33 -0.98
C LEU A 136 4.53 3.52 -0.31
N PRO A 137 5.73 4.10 -0.10
CA PRO A 137 6.75 3.47 0.73
C PRO A 137 6.21 3.16 2.13
N PRO A 138 6.22 1.89 2.58
CA PRO A 138 5.68 1.53 3.90
C PRO A 138 6.57 2.03 5.05
N TYR A 139 7.86 2.24 4.79
CA TYR A 139 8.85 2.70 5.77
C TYR A 139 9.74 3.81 5.18
N PRO A 140 9.21 5.03 5.00
CA PRO A 140 10.01 6.13 4.45
C PRO A 140 11.14 6.50 5.41
N ARG A 141 12.38 6.56 4.89
CA ARG A 141 13.57 6.94 5.68
C ARG A 141 14.31 8.08 5.01
N ALA A 142 14.66 9.09 5.79
CA ALA A 142 15.60 10.11 5.35
C ALA A 142 17.00 9.50 5.18
N ALA A 143 17.80 10.03 4.24
CA ALA A 143 19.12 9.48 3.92
C ALA A 143 20.09 9.43 5.12
N GLU A 144 19.92 10.35 6.08
CA GLU A 144 20.74 10.47 7.28
C GLU A 144 20.03 9.93 8.54
N ALA A 145 18.91 9.20 8.38
CA ALA A 145 18.20 8.61 9.50
C ALA A 145 18.95 7.38 10.01
N ASP A 146 19.83 7.59 10.97
CA ASP A 146 20.49 6.53 11.71
C ASP A 146 19.69 6.20 12.98
N PHE A 147 19.39 4.93 13.18
CA PHE A 147 18.75 4.42 14.39
C PHE A 147 19.79 3.68 15.22
N ALA A 148 20.38 4.39 16.16
CA ALA A 148 21.38 3.84 17.08
C ALA A 148 20.81 2.84 18.11
N GLY A 149 19.54 2.44 17.94
CA GLY A 149 18.82 1.60 18.90
C GLY A 149 18.03 2.44 19.92
N ALA A 150 16.98 1.86 20.48
CA ALA A 150 16.24 2.39 21.61
C ALA A 150 16.25 1.34 22.73
N ALA A 151 16.82 1.67 23.86
CA ALA A 151 16.75 0.84 25.05
C ALA A 151 15.84 1.53 26.06
N ALA A 152 14.80 0.82 26.52
CA ALA A 152 13.90 1.28 27.56
C ALA A 152 13.94 0.28 28.72
N ALA A 153 14.00 0.81 29.96
CA ALA A 153 13.90 0.01 31.15
C ALA A 153 12.96 0.70 32.16
N PRO A 154 12.24 -0.05 33.00
CA PRO A 154 11.53 0.52 34.15
C PRO A 154 12.48 1.27 35.07
N GLU A 155 11.96 2.23 35.83
CA GLU A 155 12.74 2.99 36.80
C GLU A 155 13.43 2.05 37.79
N GLY A 156 14.78 2.13 37.90
CA GLY A 156 15.60 1.27 38.75
C GLY A 156 16.09 -0.04 38.11
N ALA A 157 15.75 -0.33 36.86
CA ALA A 157 16.30 -1.45 36.11
C ALA A 157 17.28 -1.00 35.02
N ALA A 158 18.32 -1.81 34.75
CA ALA A 158 19.18 -1.58 33.59
C ALA A 158 18.46 -2.00 32.30
N PRO A 159 18.64 -1.27 31.18
CA PRO A 159 18.13 -1.69 29.89
C PRO A 159 18.75 -3.02 29.46
N LEU A 160 17.95 -3.92 28.86
CA LEU A 160 18.46 -5.14 28.26
C LEU A 160 19.39 -4.80 27.10
N THR A 161 20.56 -5.41 27.06
CA THR A 161 21.49 -5.29 25.93
C THR A 161 21.11 -6.25 24.81
N ASP A 162 21.53 -5.94 23.56
CA ASP A 162 21.31 -6.82 22.41
C ASP A 162 21.91 -8.23 22.65
N GLU A 163 23.02 -8.31 23.39
CA GLU A 163 23.69 -9.54 23.74
C GLU A 163 22.86 -10.40 24.70
N GLU A 164 22.20 -9.79 25.69
CA GLU A 164 21.30 -10.46 26.64
C GLU A 164 20.02 -10.92 25.95
N THR A 165 19.52 -10.16 24.99
CA THR A 165 18.30 -10.51 24.22
C THR A 165 18.58 -11.64 23.21
N THR A 166 19.77 -11.64 22.59
CA THR A 166 20.15 -12.66 21.60
C THR A 166 20.58 -13.97 22.26
N ARG A 167 21.09 -13.94 23.50
CA ARG A 167 21.56 -15.09 24.25
C ARG A 167 21.01 -15.12 25.68
N PRO A 168 19.67 -15.25 25.86
CA PRO A 168 19.03 -15.17 27.17
C PRO A 168 19.47 -16.26 28.15
N PHE A 169 20.11 -17.31 27.67
CA PHE A 169 20.60 -18.45 28.47
C PHE A 169 22.14 -18.52 28.60
N ALA A 170 22.86 -17.45 28.18
CA ALA A 170 24.33 -17.46 28.20
C ALA A 170 24.91 -17.73 29.60
N GLY A 171 24.24 -17.24 30.66
CA GLY A 171 24.66 -17.46 32.06
C GLY A 171 24.22 -18.80 32.70
N LEU A 172 23.36 -19.57 32.05
CA LEU A 172 22.76 -20.78 32.63
C LEU A 172 23.80 -21.88 32.90
N ALA A 173 24.79 -22.01 32.01
CA ALA A 173 25.87 -22.99 32.16
C ALA A 173 26.75 -22.69 33.40
N ASP A 174 26.95 -21.43 33.75
CA ASP A 174 27.74 -21.04 34.92
C ASP A 174 26.95 -21.19 36.22
N LEU A 175 25.64 -21.00 36.19
CA LEU A 175 24.74 -21.28 37.31
C LEU A 175 24.66 -22.78 37.63
N LEU A 176 24.59 -23.65 36.61
CA LEU A 176 24.59 -25.10 36.78
C LEU A 176 25.90 -25.63 37.37
N LYS A 177 27.06 -25.10 36.94
CA LYS A 177 28.38 -25.44 37.52
C LYS A 177 28.53 -25.02 38.97
N LYS A 178 27.87 -23.91 39.38
CA LYS A 178 27.88 -23.44 40.77
C LYS A 178 26.99 -24.24 41.69
N GLY A 179 25.95 -24.91 41.16
CA GLY A 179 25.04 -25.75 41.90
C GLY A 179 25.63 -27.14 42.27
N ASP A 180 26.56 -27.67 41.44
CA ASP A 180 27.19 -29.00 41.71
C ASP A 180 28.35 -28.96 42.69
N GLY A 181 28.75 -27.79 43.16
CA GLY A 181 29.88 -27.63 44.11
C GLY A 181 29.48 -27.51 45.58
N ALA A 182 28.19 -27.67 45.93
CA ALA A 182 27.68 -27.51 47.28
C ALA A 182 27.07 -28.86 47.80
N SER A 183 27.87 -29.92 47.82
CA SER A 183 27.60 -31.17 48.58
C SER A 183 28.82 -31.64 49.32
#